data_76a3823b93147f5f83604923935c461a
#
_entry.id   76a3823b93147f5f83604923935c461a
#
_cell.length_a   1.000
_cell.length_b   1.000
_cell.length_c   1.000
_cell.angle_alpha   90.00
_cell.angle_beta   90.00
_cell.angle_gamma   90.00
#
_symmetry.space_group_name_H-M   'P 1'
#
loop_
_entity.id
_entity.type
_entity.pdbx_description
1 polymer ?
#
loop_
_entity_poly.entity_id
_entity_poly.type
_entity_poly.pdbx_seq_one_letter_code
_entity_poly.pdbx_strand_id
1 'polypeptide(L)'
;MLDKEAFFFLLVDILQLSFLIYLTGGMANPFSIFLIIPAIFSSSNLGIRSNLLLVTITSLVIIFLTFFNYPLPYPVNEHFHVDGYYYYSIPISLIIALIFLNYFALTFGIESRIRKEALNKMEEIMSKEHELLSLG
;
A
#
# COMPACT_ATOMS: atom_id res chain seq x y z
N MET A 1 -18.35 0.27 -8.42
CA MET A 1 -18.27 1.73 -8.42
C MET A 1 -17.43 2.30 -7.29
N LEU A 2 -17.62 1.86 -6.07
CA LEU A 2 -16.75 2.23 -4.94
C LEU A 2 -15.28 1.92 -5.18
N ASP A 3 -14.98 0.80 -5.87
CA ASP A 3 -13.60 0.41 -6.20
C ASP A 3 -12.89 1.40 -7.13
N LYS A 4 -13.60 1.95 -8.12
CA LYS A 4 -13.01 2.92 -9.06
C LYS A 4 -12.68 4.26 -8.40
N GLU A 5 -13.57 4.73 -7.53
CA GLU A 5 -13.34 5.97 -6.77
C GLU A 5 -12.20 5.81 -5.77
N ALA A 6 -12.20 4.71 -5.00
CA ALA A 6 -11.13 4.42 -4.07
C ALA A 6 -9.78 4.24 -4.76
N PHE A 7 -9.77 3.55 -5.90
CA PHE A 7 -8.57 3.41 -6.74
C PHE A 7 -8.05 4.78 -7.19
N PHE A 8 -8.93 5.64 -7.66
CA PHE A 8 -8.56 6.98 -8.10
C PHE A 8 -7.98 7.82 -6.96
N PHE A 9 -8.60 7.79 -5.79
CA PHE A 9 -8.08 8.51 -4.61
C PHE A 9 -6.70 8.02 -4.19
N LEU A 10 -6.50 6.72 -4.15
CA LEU A 10 -5.21 6.13 -3.81
C LEU A 10 -4.15 6.45 -4.86
N LEU A 11 -4.53 6.47 -6.13
CA LEU A 11 -3.64 6.86 -7.22
C LEU A 11 -3.20 8.33 -7.08
N VAL A 12 -4.14 9.22 -6.76
CA VAL A 12 -3.84 10.63 -6.51
C VAL A 12 -2.89 10.78 -5.31
N ASP A 13 -3.09 10.02 -4.25
CA ASP A 13 -2.20 10.01 -3.08
C ASP A 13 -0.77 9.60 -3.46
N ILE A 14 -0.63 8.55 -4.26
CA ILE A 14 0.67 8.08 -4.76
C ILE A 14 1.34 9.17 -5.60
N LEU A 15 0.58 9.83 -6.48
CA LEU A 15 1.11 10.89 -7.34
C LEU A 15 1.54 12.12 -6.52
N GLN A 16 0.76 12.52 -5.53
CA GLN A 16 1.10 13.63 -4.63
C GLN A 16 2.37 13.33 -3.83
N LEU A 17 2.44 12.15 -3.22
CA LEU A 17 3.61 11.72 -2.45
C LEU A 17 4.85 11.61 -3.34
N SER A 18 4.71 11.07 -4.54
CA SER A 18 5.83 10.95 -5.47
C SER A 18 6.34 12.31 -5.94
N PHE A 19 5.46 13.27 -6.16
CA PHE A 19 5.84 14.63 -6.50
C PHE A 19 6.61 15.31 -5.36
N LEU A 20 6.12 15.19 -4.13
CA LEU A 20 6.81 15.73 -2.96
C LEU A 20 8.20 15.10 -2.76
N ILE A 21 8.29 13.79 -2.90
CA ILE A 21 9.56 13.06 -2.76
C ILE A 21 10.50 13.41 -3.91
N TYR A 22 9.98 13.57 -5.13
CA TYR A 22 10.77 14.02 -6.28
C TYR A 22 11.46 15.37 -6.01
N LEU A 23 10.76 16.29 -5.39
CA LEU A 23 11.29 17.63 -5.05
C LEU A 23 12.21 17.64 -3.83
N THR A 24 12.19 16.59 -3.03
CA THR A 24 12.88 16.56 -1.72
C THR A 24 13.91 15.44 -1.60
N GLY A 25 14.61 15.14 -2.68
CA GLY A 25 15.75 14.23 -2.66
C GLY A 25 15.47 12.79 -3.09
N GLY A 26 14.30 12.49 -3.60
CA GLY A 26 13.96 11.16 -4.11
C GLY A 26 14.08 10.07 -3.06
N MET A 27 14.75 8.97 -3.39
CA MET A 27 14.91 7.81 -2.49
C MET A 27 15.81 8.09 -1.28
N ALA A 28 16.62 9.15 -1.31
CA ALA A 28 17.39 9.59 -0.14
C ALA A 28 16.50 10.21 0.95
N ASN A 29 15.28 10.60 0.61
CA ASN A 29 14.33 11.13 1.58
C ASN A 29 13.77 9.97 2.44
N PRO A 30 13.90 10.03 3.78
CA PRO A 30 13.36 8.97 4.64
C PRO A 30 11.84 8.81 4.56
N PHE A 31 11.11 9.83 4.15
CA PHE A 31 9.66 9.77 3.94
C PHE A 31 9.25 8.97 2.70
N SER A 32 10.20 8.50 1.88
CA SER A 32 9.92 7.64 0.73
C SER A 32 9.18 6.34 1.13
N ILE A 33 9.32 5.90 2.37
CA ILE A 33 8.58 4.76 2.91
C ILE A 33 7.06 4.94 2.84
N PHE A 34 6.56 6.17 2.89
CA PHE A 34 5.13 6.45 2.81
C PHE A 34 4.52 6.11 1.46
N LEU A 35 5.33 5.96 0.40
CA LEU A 35 4.84 5.56 -0.92
C LEU A 35 4.17 4.18 -0.92
N ILE A 36 4.58 3.29 -0.03
CA ILE A 36 4.03 1.93 0.02
C ILE A 36 2.66 1.89 0.70
N ILE A 37 2.31 2.89 1.50
CA ILE A 37 1.08 2.90 2.32
C ILE A 37 -0.19 2.82 1.47
N PRO A 38 -0.39 3.66 0.42
CA PRO A 38 -1.60 3.57 -0.39
C PRO A 38 -1.76 2.22 -1.08
N ALA A 39 -0.66 1.64 -1.54
CA ALA A 39 -0.69 0.33 -2.19
C ALA A 39 -1.10 -0.78 -1.22
N ILE A 40 -0.56 -0.78 0.00
CA ILE A 40 -0.91 -1.75 1.03
C ILE A 40 -2.37 -1.55 1.48
N PHE A 41 -2.80 -0.30 1.64
CA PHE A 41 -4.18 0.02 1.99
C PHE A 41 -5.16 -0.52 0.96
N SER A 42 -4.80 -0.50 -0.33
CA SER A 42 -5.63 -1.04 -1.39
C SER A 42 -5.88 -2.55 -1.28
N SER A 43 -4.98 -3.28 -0.63
CA SER A 43 -5.12 -4.73 -0.45
C SER A 43 -6.34 -5.11 0.39
N SER A 44 -6.70 -4.26 1.34
CA SER A 44 -7.83 -4.48 2.25
C SER A 44 -9.16 -3.97 1.70
N ASN A 45 -9.12 -2.94 0.83
CA ASN A 45 -10.30 -2.18 0.44
C ASN A 45 -10.68 -2.33 -1.03
N LEU A 46 -9.76 -2.80 -1.88
CA LEU A 46 -9.98 -2.95 -3.31
C LEU A 46 -9.86 -4.40 -3.75
N GLY A 47 -10.37 -4.70 -4.94
CA GLY A 47 -10.19 -6.00 -5.58
C GLY A 47 -8.73 -6.28 -5.93
N ILE A 48 -8.41 -7.55 -6.14
CA ILE A 48 -7.05 -8.01 -6.45
C ILE A 48 -6.46 -7.29 -7.66
N ARG A 49 -7.25 -7.09 -8.71
CA ARG A 49 -6.76 -6.43 -9.94
C ARG A 49 -6.34 -4.99 -9.69
N SER A 50 -7.17 -4.24 -8.97
CA SER A 50 -6.88 -2.85 -8.61
C SER A 50 -5.67 -2.76 -7.68
N ASN A 51 -5.57 -3.67 -6.72
CA ASN A 51 -4.42 -3.75 -5.82
C ASN A 51 -3.12 -4.03 -6.58
N LEU A 52 -3.11 -5.04 -7.45
CA LEU A 52 -1.92 -5.37 -8.24
C LEU A 52 -1.50 -4.22 -9.16
N LEU A 53 -2.47 -3.51 -9.72
CA LEU A 53 -2.20 -2.35 -10.55
C LEU A 53 -1.54 -1.23 -9.74
N LEU A 54 -2.06 -0.93 -8.54
CA LEU A 54 -1.47 0.07 -7.64
C LEU A 54 -0.07 -0.32 -7.16
N VAL A 55 0.14 -1.60 -6.84
CA VAL A 55 1.48 -2.10 -6.47
C VAL A 55 2.46 -1.95 -7.62
N THR A 56 2.04 -2.24 -8.83
CA THR A 56 2.87 -2.07 -10.04
C THR A 56 3.21 -0.60 -10.28
N ILE A 57 2.21 0.28 -10.19
CA ILE A 57 2.41 1.73 -10.34
C ILE A 57 3.37 2.24 -9.27
N THR A 58 3.20 1.85 -8.02
CA THR A 58 4.08 2.25 -6.92
C THR A 58 5.52 1.78 -7.14
N SER A 59 5.70 0.54 -7.60
CA SER A 59 7.03 0.01 -7.93
C SER A 59 7.70 0.79 -9.05
N LEU A 60 6.95 1.14 -10.09
CA LEU A 60 7.45 1.96 -11.19
C LEU A 60 7.82 3.37 -10.73
N VAL A 61 7.02 3.96 -9.86
CA VAL A 61 7.30 5.27 -9.25
C VAL A 61 8.60 5.22 -8.43
N ILE A 62 8.79 4.17 -7.63
CA ILE A 62 10.02 4.00 -6.84
C ILE A 62 11.25 3.91 -7.75
N ILE A 63 11.16 3.13 -8.83
CA ILE A 63 12.24 3.01 -9.81
C ILE A 63 12.51 4.36 -10.47
N PHE A 64 11.46 5.07 -10.88
CA PHE A 64 11.58 6.38 -11.51
C PHE A 64 12.26 7.39 -10.56
N LEU A 65 11.83 7.45 -9.31
CA LEU A 65 12.39 8.38 -8.31
C LEU A 65 13.84 8.04 -7.95
N THR A 66 14.26 6.80 -8.13
CA THR A 66 15.65 6.41 -7.92
C THR A 66 16.59 7.10 -8.90
N PHE A 67 16.18 7.23 -10.14
CA PHE A 67 17.00 7.82 -11.21
C PHE A 67 16.73 9.30 -11.44
N PHE A 68 15.53 9.77 -11.16
CA PHE A 68 15.10 11.14 -11.41
C PHE A 68 14.60 11.78 -10.10
N ASN A 69 15.35 12.74 -9.60
CA ASN A 69 14.96 13.51 -8.42
C ASN A 69 15.74 14.82 -8.36
N TYR A 70 15.17 15.79 -7.64
CA TYR A 70 15.89 17.00 -7.27
C TYR A 70 16.58 16.81 -5.93
N PRO A 71 17.83 17.28 -5.77
CA PRO A 71 18.52 17.22 -4.50
C PRO A 71 17.80 18.05 -3.45
N LEU A 72 17.88 17.60 -2.20
CA LEU A 72 17.39 18.37 -1.07
C LEU A 72 18.16 19.72 -0.99
N PRO A 73 17.47 20.83 -0.71
CA PRO A 73 18.17 22.10 -0.49
C PRO A 73 18.95 22.03 0.83
N TYR A 74 20.28 21.87 0.71
CA TYR A 74 21.19 21.93 1.85
C TYR A 74 21.87 23.28 1.95
N PRO A 75 22.25 23.72 3.17
CA PRO A 75 23.17 24.84 3.32
C PRO A 75 24.47 24.56 2.57
N VAL A 76 25.04 25.57 1.95
CA VAL A 76 26.13 25.50 0.98
C VAL A 76 27.40 24.77 1.48
N ASN A 77 27.50 24.51 2.78
CA ASN A 77 28.70 23.95 3.43
C ASN A 77 28.55 22.49 3.88
N GLU A 78 27.38 21.85 3.68
CA GLU A 78 27.19 20.46 4.08
C GLU A 78 26.92 19.60 2.85
N HIS A 79 27.89 18.75 2.51
CA HIS A 79 27.72 17.75 1.48
C HIS A 79 27.24 16.46 2.11
N PHE A 80 25.95 16.18 1.99
CA PHE A 80 25.41 14.88 2.36
C PHE A 80 25.62 13.91 1.19
N HIS A 81 26.72 13.14 1.27
CA HIS A 81 26.99 12.10 0.30
C HIS A 81 26.50 10.77 0.84
N VAL A 82 25.44 10.24 0.23
CA VAL A 82 25.03 8.86 0.44
C VAL A 82 25.82 7.98 -0.51
N ASP A 83 26.49 6.95 0.02
CA ASP A 83 27.19 5.98 -0.80
C ASP A 83 26.27 5.37 -1.84
N GLY A 84 26.77 5.16 -3.08
CA GLY A 84 25.97 4.63 -4.18
C GLY A 84 25.30 3.30 -3.83
N TYR A 85 26.00 2.40 -3.13
CA TYR A 85 25.43 1.12 -2.68
C TYR A 85 24.28 1.31 -1.70
N TYR A 86 24.42 2.22 -0.75
CA TYR A 86 23.36 2.53 0.21
C TYR A 86 22.17 3.17 -0.49
N TYR A 87 22.40 4.08 -1.42
CA TYR A 87 21.35 4.75 -2.16
C TYR A 87 20.49 3.75 -2.94
N TYR A 88 21.11 2.81 -3.64
CA TYR A 88 20.37 1.80 -4.42
C TYR A 88 19.73 0.73 -3.53
N SER A 89 20.21 0.54 -2.30
CA SER A 89 19.59 -0.40 -1.36
C SER A 89 18.22 0.05 -0.89
N ILE A 90 17.97 1.36 -0.84
CA ILE A 90 16.70 1.92 -0.40
C ILE A 90 15.54 1.51 -1.31
N PRO A 91 15.57 1.74 -2.64
CA PRO A 91 14.48 1.32 -3.50
C PRO A 91 14.30 -0.20 -3.55
N ILE A 92 15.38 -0.95 -3.51
CA ILE A 92 15.32 -2.41 -3.49
C ILE A 92 14.59 -2.89 -2.23
N SER A 93 14.96 -2.37 -1.07
CA SER A 93 14.31 -2.74 0.20
C SER A 93 12.85 -2.31 0.24
N LEU A 94 12.50 -1.15 -0.32
CA LEU A 94 11.11 -0.68 -0.39
C LEU A 94 10.26 -1.58 -1.28
N ILE A 95 10.76 -2.01 -2.43
CA ILE A 95 10.02 -2.89 -3.34
C ILE A 95 9.83 -4.27 -2.69
N ILE A 96 10.86 -4.82 -2.06
CA ILE A 96 10.76 -6.08 -1.32
C ILE A 96 9.74 -5.97 -0.19
N ALA A 97 9.81 -4.89 0.59
CA ALA A 97 8.86 -4.64 1.68
C ALA A 97 7.42 -4.48 1.15
N LEU A 98 7.25 -3.77 0.03
CA LEU A 98 5.96 -3.59 -0.62
C LEU A 98 5.35 -4.93 -1.02
N ILE A 99 6.09 -5.76 -1.72
CA ILE A 99 5.62 -7.09 -2.17
C ILE A 99 5.28 -7.97 -0.97
N PHE A 100 6.16 -8.02 0.01
CA PHE A 100 6.00 -8.84 1.21
C PHE A 100 4.79 -8.41 2.03
N LEU A 101 4.70 -7.12 2.36
CA LEU A 101 3.58 -6.60 3.15
C LEU A 101 2.25 -6.69 2.40
N ASN A 102 2.27 -6.47 1.09
CA ASN A 102 1.07 -6.60 0.27
C ASN A 102 0.57 -8.05 0.23
N TYR A 103 1.47 -9.01 0.10
CA TYR A 103 1.13 -10.44 0.16
C TYR A 103 0.49 -10.80 1.51
N PHE A 104 1.09 -10.35 2.62
CA PHE A 104 0.53 -10.59 3.95
C PHE A 104 -0.83 -9.93 4.12
N ALA A 105 -0.97 -8.69 3.68
CA ALA A 105 -2.23 -7.96 3.80
C ALA A 105 -3.34 -8.61 2.98
N LEU A 106 -3.05 -9.11 1.78
CA LEU A 106 -4.00 -9.88 0.96
C LEU A 106 -4.41 -11.18 1.63
N THR A 107 -3.45 -11.94 2.11
CA THR A 107 -3.69 -13.24 2.78
C THR A 107 -4.52 -13.05 4.04
N PHE A 108 -4.16 -12.07 4.87
CA PHE A 108 -4.89 -11.73 6.08
C PHE A 108 -6.31 -11.26 5.77
N GLY A 109 -6.48 -10.46 4.74
CA GLY A 109 -7.79 -9.99 4.27
C GLY A 109 -8.70 -11.12 3.84
N ILE A 110 -8.19 -12.10 3.11
CA ILE A 110 -8.95 -13.29 2.70
C ILE A 110 -9.37 -14.11 3.92
N GLU A 111 -8.47 -14.39 4.85
CA GLU A 111 -8.79 -15.11 6.08
C GLU A 111 -9.84 -14.38 6.91
N SER A 112 -9.72 -13.07 7.03
CA SER A 112 -10.67 -12.23 7.75
C SER A 112 -12.06 -12.29 7.14
N ARG A 113 -12.16 -12.28 5.81
CA ARG A 113 -13.44 -12.43 5.08
C ARG A 113 -14.06 -13.80 5.32
N ILE A 114 -13.27 -14.85 5.26
CA ILE A 114 -13.75 -16.23 5.51
C ILE A 114 -14.30 -16.33 6.93
N ARG A 115 -13.61 -15.79 7.91
CA ARG A 115 -14.08 -15.78 9.31
C ARG A 115 -15.39 -15.01 9.48
N LYS A 116 -15.52 -13.84 8.84
CA LYS A 116 -16.76 -13.06 8.86
C LYS A 116 -17.93 -13.81 8.24
N GLU A 117 -17.72 -14.45 7.10
CA GLU A 117 -18.75 -15.27 6.44
C GLU A 117 -19.18 -16.44 7.31
N ALA A 118 -18.23 -17.13 7.95
CA ALA A 118 -18.51 -18.21 8.87
C ALA A 118 -19.34 -17.75 10.06
N LEU A 119 -18.99 -16.59 10.67
CA LEU A 119 -19.74 -16.01 11.76
C LEU A 119 -21.15 -15.61 11.35
N ASN A 120 -21.32 -15.00 10.18
CA ASN A 120 -22.64 -14.62 9.65
C ASN A 120 -23.53 -15.85 9.42
N LYS A 121 -22.96 -16.93 8.88
CA LYS A 121 -23.69 -18.20 8.72
C LYS A 121 -24.10 -18.80 10.05
N MET A 122 -23.23 -18.76 11.06
CA MET A 122 -23.57 -19.22 12.40
C MET A 122 -24.70 -18.41 13.01
N GLU A 123 -24.67 -17.09 12.88
CA GLU A 123 -25.74 -16.19 13.35
C GLU A 123 -27.07 -16.49 12.66
N GLU A 124 -27.06 -16.72 11.34
CA GLU A 124 -28.26 -17.10 10.60
C GLU A 124 -28.85 -18.43 11.10
N ILE A 125 -28.01 -19.43 11.31
CA ILE A 125 -28.43 -20.73 11.82
C ILE A 125 -29.03 -20.60 13.22
N MET A 126 -28.36 -19.87 14.10
CA MET A 126 -28.86 -19.61 15.45
C MET A 126 -30.18 -18.85 15.47
N SER A 127 -30.33 -17.87 14.57
CA SER A 127 -31.57 -17.10 14.41
C SER A 127 -32.72 -17.98 13.95
N LYS A 128 -32.49 -18.88 12.98
CA LYS A 128 -33.49 -19.86 12.51
C LYS A 128 -33.90 -20.85 13.59
N GLU A 129 -32.96 -21.39 14.36
CA GLU A 129 -33.25 -22.26 15.50
C GLU A 129 -34.10 -21.55 16.54
N HIS A 130 -33.78 -20.30 16.82
CA HIS A 130 -34.53 -19.48 17.78
C HIS A 130 -35.95 -19.20 17.31
N GLU A 131 -36.16 -18.94 16.02
CA GLU A 131 -37.49 -18.82 15.42
C GLU A 131 -38.29 -20.12 15.54
N LEU A 132 -37.69 -21.26 15.21
CA LEU A 132 -38.32 -22.58 15.33
C LEU A 132 -38.72 -22.90 16.76
N LEU A 133 -37.88 -22.56 17.73
CA LEU A 133 -38.17 -22.74 19.16
C LEU A 133 -39.28 -21.81 19.65
N SER A 134 -39.40 -20.62 19.09
CA SER A 134 -40.45 -19.66 19.44
C SER A 134 -41.81 -20.03 18.85
N LEU A 135 -41.87 -20.79 17.79
CA LEU A 135 -43.10 -21.28 17.14
C LEU A 135 -43.64 -22.56 17.77
N GLY A 136 -42.85 -23.22 18.55
CA GLY A 136 -43.23 -24.38 19.34
C GLY A 136 -43.70 -23.96 20.76
#